data_8527fb6f6112c53ceb44a8e3cc640982
#
_entry.id   8527fb6f6112c53ceb44a8e3cc640982
#
_cell.length_a   1.000
_cell.length_b   1.000
_cell.length_c   1.000
_cell.angle_alpha   90.00
_cell.angle_beta   90.00
_cell.angle_gamma   90.00
#
_symmetry.space_group_name_H-M   'P 1'
#
loop_
_entity.id
_entity.type
_entity.pdbx_description
1 polymer ?
#
loop_
_entity_poly.entity_id
_entity_poly.type
_entity_poly.pdbx_seq_one_letter_code
_entity_poly.pdbx_strand_id
1 'polypeptide(L)'
;AVPDGEKTLNAIDSLAASGAKGFVICTPDPKLGSAIVAKARSYNLKVIAVDDQFVTAKGKPMDSVPLVMMAATKIGERQGEELWKELNKRGWKLPDTAVMAITADELDTARRRTGGSIAALKAAGFPEKQIYRVPTKSNDIPGAFDAANSMLVQHPEVKNWLIVGMNDNTVLGGVRATEGQGFKAPNVIGIGINGVDAVSELSKAQATGFYGSLLPSPDIHGYKSIQMLHDWVEKGVEPQKFTEVTDVVLITRDNFKTELQKKGLM
;
A
#
# COMPACT_ATOMS: atom_id res chain seq x y z
N ALA A 1 -9.97 5.27 9.70
CA ALA A 1 -9.97 6.42 10.64
C ALA A 1 -9.86 7.69 9.80
N VAL A 2 -10.69 8.69 10.07
CA VAL A 2 -10.56 10.02 9.45
C VAL A 2 -9.19 10.57 9.82
N PRO A 3 -8.39 11.09 8.87
CA PRO A 3 -7.12 11.72 9.16
C PRO A 3 -7.28 12.81 10.23
N ASP A 4 -6.60 12.64 11.37
CA ASP A 4 -6.71 13.57 12.49
C ASP A 4 -5.47 14.47 12.53
N GLY A 5 -5.55 15.58 11.82
CA GLY A 5 -4.46 16.55 11.74
C GLY A 5 -4.13 17.16 13.10
N GLU A 6 -5.11 17.33 13.96
CA GLU A 6 -4.89 17.89 15.31
C GLU A 6 -4.05 16.92 16.16
N LYS A 7 -4.39 15.63 16.16
CA LYS A 7 -3.57 14.61 16.85
C LYS A 7 -2.15 14.56 16.32
N THR A 8 -1.97 14.68 15.01
CA THR A 8 -0.63 14.70 14.39
C THR A 8 0.17 15.88 14.91
N LEU A 9 -0.39 17.07 14.96
CA LEU A 9 0.29 18.27 15.44
C LEU A 9 0.55 18.22 16.94
N ASN A 10 -0.37 17.70 17.75
CA ASN A 10 -0.19 17.51 19.19
C ASN A 10 0.89 16.47 19.52
N ALA A 11 1.04 15.43 18.68
CA ALA A 11 2.14 14.49 18.83
C ALA A 11 3.52 15.14 18.64
N ILE A 12 3.64 16.13 17.75
CA ILE A 12 4.88 16.90 17.56
C ILE A 12 5.20 17.73 18.81
N ASP A 13 4.20 18.34 19.45
CA ASP A 13 4.40 19.05 20.73
C ASP A 13 4.93 18.10 21.82
N SER A 14 4.34 16.90 21.90
CA SER A 14 4.75 15.88 22.87
C SER A 14 6.19 15.41 22.62
N LEU A 15 6.59 15.22 21.37
CA LEU A 15 7.96 14.87 20.99
C LEU A 15 8.95 15.99 21.40
N ALA A 16 8.61 17.23 21.11
CA ALA A 16 9.44 18.37 21.49
C ALA A 16 9.60 18.47 23.02
N ALA A 17 8.51 18.33 23.77
CA ALA A 17 8.50 18.34 25.23
C ALA A 17 9.33 17.18 25.84
N SER A 18 9.40 16.02 25.16
CA SER A 18 10.23 14.89 25.57
C SER A 18 11.72 15.03 25.22
N GLY A 19 12.13 16.14 24.58
CA GLY A 19 13.51 16.41 24.21
C GLY A 19 13.95 15.78 22.89
N ALA A 20 13.02 15.29 22.05
CA ALA A 20 13.33 14.82 20.71
C ALA A 20 14.06 15.90 19.90
N LYS A 21 14.94 15.47 19.00
CA LYS A 21 15.67 16.34 18.06
C LYS A 21 15.15 16.25 16.63
N GLY A 22 14.28 15.29 16.37
CA GLY A 22 13.64 15.06 15.09
C GLY A 22 12.67 13.89 15.15
N PHE A 23 11.96 13.66 14.06
CA PHE A 23 11.03 12.55 13.93
C PHE A 23 10.90 12.10 12.47
N VAL A 24 10.46 10.86 12.32
CA VAL A 24 10.06 10.28 11.05
C VAL A 24 8.54 10.15 11.06
N ILE A 25 7.89 10.46 9.96
CA ILE A 25 6.42 10.48 9.89
C ILE A 25 5.89 9.96 8.55
N CYS A 26 4.98 8.98 8.62
CA CYS A 26 4.03 8.68 7.57
C CYS A 26 2.76 9.48 7.87
N THR A 27 2.52 10.55 7.11
CA THR A 27 1.38 11.44 7.40
C THR A 27 0.07 10.86 6.90
N PRO A 28 -1.02 10.96 7.67
CA PRO A 28 -2.34 10.54 7.22
C PRO A 28 -2.92 11.42 6.10
N ASP A 29 -2.43 12.66 5.98
CA ASP A 29 -2.78 13.60 4.92
C ASP A 29 -1.55 14.42 4.51
N PRO A 30 -1.05 14.25 3.28
CA PRO A 30 0.08 15.01 2.76
C PRO A 30 -0.09 16.54 2.80
N LYS A 31 -1.34 17.06 2.78
CA LYS A 31 -1.62 18.51 2.87
C LYS A 31 -1.30 19.12 4.23
N LEU A 32 -1.15 18.29 5.26
CA LEU A 32 -0.65 18.74 6.57
C LEU A 32 0.83 19.11 6.55
N GLY A 33 1.56 18.80 5.47
CA GLY A 33 3.00 19.02 5.37
C GLY A 33 3.46 20.41 5.77
N SER A 34 2.78 21.47 5.31
CA SER A 34 3.12 22.84 5.69
C SER A 34 3.00 23.10 7.19
N ALA A 35 1.95 22.60 7.84
CA ALA A 35 1.73 22.75 9.28
C ALA A 35 2.75 21.92 10.09
N ILE A 36 3.02 20.68 9.66
CA ILE A 36 4.03 19.80 10.28
C ILE A 36 5.41 20.46 10.23
N VAL A 37 5.82 20.95 9.06
CA VAL A 37 7.13 21.60 8.89
C VAL A 37 7.24 22.90 9.69
N ALA A 38 6.19 23.72 9.70
CA ALA A 38 6.18 24.97 10.49
C ALA A 38 6.34 24.65 11.98
N LYS A 39 5.60 23.65 12.48
CA LYS A 39 5.66 23.25 13.88
C LYS A 39 6.99 22.61 14.25
N ALA A 40 7.54 21.74 13.41
CA ALA A 40 8.85 21.16 13.60
C ALA A 40 9.96 22.26 13.67
N ARG A 41 9.90 23.24 12.79
CA ARG A 41 10.83 24.39 12.80
C ARG A 41 10.75 25.20 14.09
N SER A 42 9.56 25.45 14.64
CA SER A 42 9.40 26.19 15.89
C SER A 42 10.09 25.53 17.08
N TYR A 43 10.27 24.21 17.03
CA TYR A 43 10.98 23.42 18.03
C TYR A 43 12.38 22.97 17.59
N ASN A 44 12.88 23.45 16.44
CA ASN A 44 14.16 23.04 15.86
C ASN A 44 14.28 21.50 15.65
N LEU A 45 13.17 20.85 15.29
CA LEU A 45 13.12 19.42 15.02
C LEU A 45 13.44 19.12 13.55
N LYS A 46 14.24 18.08 13.30
CA LYS A 46 14.45 17.52 11.96
C LYS A 46 13.27 16.63 11.60
N VAL A 47 12.86 16.61 10.31
CA VAL A 47 11.71 15.84 9.82
C VAL A 47 12.09 15.03 8.59
N ILE A 48 11.77 13.75 8.61
CA ILE A 48 11.82 12.88 7.42
C ILE A 48 10.41 12.37 7.16
N ALA A 49 9.91 12.59 5.96
CA ALA A 49 8.65 12.00 5.49
C ALA A 49 8.87 10.56 5.03
N VAL A 50 7.87 9.73 5.22
CA VAL A 50 7.87 8.33 4.79
C VAL A 50 6.62 8.06 3.97
N ASP A 51 6.75 7.24 2.93
CA ASP A 51 5.75 6.84 1.94
C ASP A 51 5.25 7.99 1.06
N ASP A 52 4.49 8.93 1.59
CA ASP A 52 3.89 10.01 0.81
C ASP A 52 4.61 11.34 1.01
N GLN A 53 4.91 12.02 -0.11
CA GLN A 53 5.54 13.32 -0.10
C GLN A 53 4.57 14.38 0.42
N PHE A 54 5.06 15.21 1.34
CA PHE A 54 4.30 16.38 1.79
C PHE A 54 3.99 17.31 0.62
N VAL A 55 2.81 17.90 0.67
CA VAL A 55 2.39 18.92 -0.29
C VAL A 55 2.00 20.21 0.43
N THR A 56 2.16 21.31 -0.26
CA THR A 56 1.64 22.61 0.20
C THR A 56 0.11 22.61 0.15
N ALA A 57 -0.53 23.61 0.77
CA ALA A 57 -1.99 23.80 0.67
C ALA A 57 -2.49 23.92 -0.79
N LYS A 58 -1.62 24.28 -1.74
CA LYS A 58 -1.90 24.32 -3.18
C LYS A 58 -1.57 23.02 -3.91
N GLY A 59 -1.27 21.95 -3.19
CA GLY A 59 -0.95 20.62 -3.76
C GLY A 59 0.43 20.51 -4.42
N LYS A 60 1.34 21.50 -4.21
CA LYS A 60 2.71 21.41 -4.74
C LYS A 60 3.59 20.55 -3.82
N PRO A 61 4.40 19.62 -4.37
CA PRO A 61 5.37 18.85 -3.61
C PRO A 61 6.31 19.73 -2.77
N MET A 62 6.65 19.26 -1.57
CA MET A 62 7.57 19.93 -0.65
C MET A 62 8.94 19.24 -0.67
N ASP A 63 9.74 19.48 -1.73
CA ASP A 63 11.06 18.86 -1.95
C ASP A 63 12.11 19.27 -0.87
N SER A 64 11.77 20.18 0.01
CA SER A 64 12.63 20.59 1.13
C SER A 64 12.57 19.63 2.33
N VAL A 65 11.66 18.65 2.32
CA VAL A 65 11.57 17.59 3.32
C VAL A 65 12.09 16.31 2.73
N PRO A 66 13.13 15.68 3.31
CA PRO A 66 13.61 14.39 2.85
C PRO A 66 12.49 13.33 2.90
N LEU A 67 12.40 12.52 1.85
CA LEU A 67 11.39 11.48 1.71
C LEU A 67 12.06 10.11 1.57
N VAL A 68 11.68 9.18 2.42
CA VAL A 68 11.97 7.76 2.26
C VAL A 68 10.68 7.07 1.78
N MET A 69 10.68 6.58 0.55
CA MET A 69 9.49 6.04 -0.08
C MET A 69 9.71 4.61 -0.59
N MET A 70 8.67 3.83 -0.60
CA MET A 70 8.68 2.57 -1.35
C MET A 70 8.56 2.88 -2.85
N ALA A 71 9.18 2.04 -3.69
CA ALA A 71 9.08 2.12 -5.15
C ALA A 71 7.66 1.75 -5.61
N ALA A 72 6.69 2.59 -5.27
CA ALA A 72 5.26 2.30 -5.37
C ALA A 72 4.84 1.78 -6.75
N THR A 73 5.33 2.39 -7.82
CA THR A 73 5.04 1.94 -9.19
C THR A 73 5.60 0.53 -9.44
N LYS A 74 6.87 0.27 -9.09
CA LYS A 74 7.51 -1.04 -9.28
C LYS A 74 6.86 -2.14 -8.43
N ILE A 75 6.43 -1.80 -7.20
CA ILE A 75 5.68 -2.72 -6.35
C ILE A 75 4.33 -3.05 -6.98
N GLY A 76 3.65 -2.05 -7.55
CA GLY A 76 2.43 -2.28 -8.32
C GLY A 76 2.67 -3.14 -9.55
N GLU A 77 3.70 -2.84 -10.34
CA GLU A 77 4.08 -3.66 -11.51
C GLU A 77 4.29 -5.12 -11.09
N ARG A 78 5.01 -5.35 -10.00
CA ARG A 78 5.22 -6.69 -9.44
C ARG A 78 3.90 -7.36 -9.03
N GLN A 79 2.95 -6.62 -8.43
CA GLN A 79 1.62 -7.15 -8.11
C GLN A 79 0.89 -7.61 -9.38
N GLY A 80 0.88 -6.81 -10.43
CA GLY A 80 0.27 -7.17 -11.72
C GLY A 80 0.92 -8.38 -12.37
N GLU A 81 2.25 -8.48 -12.35
CA GLU A 81 3.01 -9.63 -12.86
C GLU A 81 2.66 -10.93 -12.12
N GLU A 82 2.58 -10.89 -10.79
CA GLU A 82 2.25 -12.09 -10.00
C GLU A 82 0.78 -12.49 -10.18
N LEU A 83 -0.14 -11.53 -10.33
CA LEU A 83 -1.54 -11.81 -10.69
C LEU A 83 -1.64 -12.50 -12.06
N TRP A 84 -0.92 -11.99 -13.06
CA TRP A 84 -0.86 -12.59 -14.39
C TRP A 84 -0.27 -14.00 -14.38
N LYS A 85 0.81 -14.20 -13.64
CA LYS A 85 1.45 -15.51 -13.49
C LYS A 85 0.50 -16.54 -12.86
N GLU A 86 -0.19 -16.17 -11.78
CA GLU A 86 -1.12 -17.08 -11.11
C GLU A 86 -2.37 -17.35 -11.96
N LEU A 87 -2.89 -16.35 -12.70
CA LEU A 87 -3.96 -16.52 -13.68
C LEU A 87 -3.61 -17.61 -14.70
N ASN A 88 -2.41 -17.52 -15.30
CA ASN A 88 -1.94 -18.50 -16.28
C ASN A 88 -1.74 -19.88 -15.66
N LYS A 89 -1.18 -19.95 -14.46
CA LYS A 89 -1.00 -21.20 -13.71
C LYS A 89 -2.33 -21.91 -13.44
N ARG A 90 -3.41 -21.14 -13.15
CA ARG A 90 -4.77 -21.68 -12.99
C ARG A 90 -5.46 -21.99 -14.31
N GLY A 91 -4.88 -21.65 -15.45
CA GLY A 91 -5.46 -21.84 -16.77
C GLY A 91 -6.74 -21.05 -17.03
N TRP A 92 -6.90 -19.91 -16.36
CA TRP A 92 -8.10 -19.07 -16.52
C TRP A 92 -8.19 -18.50 -17.94
N LYS A 93 -9.42 -18.42 -18.45
CA LYS A 93 -9.69 -17.85 -19.77
C LYS A 93 -9.96 -16.36 -19.66
N LEU A 94 -9.28 -15.54 -20.47
CA LEU A 94 -9.46 -14.09 -20.44
C LEU A 94 -10.93 -13.65 -20.64
N PRO A 95 -11.73 -14.25 -21.55
CA PRO A 95 -13.14 -13.86 -21.70
C PRO A 95 -14.00 -14.06 -20.44
N ASP A 96 -13.61 -14.97 -19.56
CA ASP A 96 -14.32 -15.27 -18.30
C ASP A 96 -13.77 -14.51 -17.10
N THR A 97 -12.72 -13.70 -17.28
CA THR A 97 -11.93 -13.08 -16.20
C THR A 97 -11.97 -11.57 -16.27
N ALA A 98 -12.12 -10.91 -15.14
CA ALA A 98 -12.00 -9.45 -15.02
C ALA A 98 -11.05 -9.04 -13.88
N VAL A 99 -10.60 -7.80 -13.92
CA VAL A 99 -9.81 -7.16 -12.88
C VAL A 99 -10.68 -6.15 -12.14
N MET A 100 -10.74 -6.30 -10.83
CA MET A 100 -11.26 -5.32 -9.90
C MET A 100 -10.09 -4.56 -9.30
N ALA A 101 -9.87 -3.32 -9.77
CA ALA A 101 -8.82 -2.45 -9.26
C ALA A 101 -9.43 -1.46 -8.26
N ILE A 102 -9.29 -1.75 -6.95
CA ILE A 102 -9.78 -0.90 -5.87
C ILE A 102 -8.80 0.25 -5.70
N THR A 103 -9.25 1.47 -5.99
CA THR A 103 -8.39 2.65 -6.10
C THR A 103 -8.68 3.71 -5.02
N ALA A 104 -7.62 4.43 -4.64
CA ALA A 104 -7.65 5.60 -3.76
C ALA A 104 -6.70 6.66 -4.37
N ASP A 105 -7.10 7.20 -5.52
CA ASP A 105 -6.23 7.99 -6.40
C ASP A 105 -5.83 9.36 -5.86
N GLU A 106 -6.47 9.83 -4.77
CA GLU A 106 -6.09 11.02 -4.01
C GLU A 106 -4.75 10.86 -3.28
N LEU A 107 -4.35 9.62 -2.97
CA LEU A 107 -3.03 9.30 -2.40
C LEU A 107 -2.08 8.89 -3.52
N ASP A 108 -0.96 9.61 -3.65
CA ASP A 108 0.03 9.37 -4.71
C ASP A 108 0.56 7.94 -4.69
N THR A 109 0.95 7.45 -3.52
CA THR A 109 1.45 6.08 -3.34
C THR A 109 0.41 5.04 -3.76
N ALA A 110 -0.87 5.22 -3.40
CA ALA A 110 -1.96 4.32 -3.79
C ALA A 110 -2.18 4.32 -5.31
N ARG A 111 -2.26 5.51 -5.91
CA ARG A 111 -2.41 5.68 -7.36
C ARG A 111 -1.26 5.02 -8.13
N ARG A 112 -0.01 5.18 -7.66
CA ARG A 112 1.17 4.57 -8.28
C ARG A 112 1.18 3.05 -8.16
N ARG A 113 0.78 2.48 -7.02
CA ARG A 113 0.67 1.03 -6.82
C ARG A 113 -0.39 0.44 -7.75
N THR A 114 -1.62 0.91 -7.68
CA THR A 114 -2.72 0.38 -8.51
C THR A 114 -2.50 0.65 -10.00
N GLY A 115 -1.94 1.82 -10.35
CA GLY A 115 -1.55 2.16 -11.71
C GLY A 115 -0.47 1.23 -12.27
N GLY A 116 0.56 0.92 -11.49
CA GLY A 116 1.61 -0.04 -11.86
C GLY A 116 1.05 -1.43 -12.13
N SER A 117 0.13 -1.91 -11.26
CA SER A 117 -0.50 -3.23 -11.43
C SER A 117 -1.34 -3.31 -12.71
N ILE A 118 -2.13 -2.27 -12.98
CA ILE A 118 -2.91 -2.18 -14.22
C ILE A 118 -1.99 -2.14 -15.44
N ALA A 119 -0.92 -1.35 -15.39
CA ALA A 119 0.04 -1.24 -16.49
C ALA A 119 0.71 -2.59 -16.79
N ALA A 120 1.15 -3.33 -15.76
CA ALA A 120 1.76 -4.64 -15.92
C ALA A 120 0.79 -5.67 -16.50
N LEU A 121 -0.46 -5.72 -16.03
CA LEU A 121 -1.49 -6.60 -16.57
C LEU A 121 -1.78 -6.29 -18.05
N LYS A 122 -1.89 -5.00 -18.42
CA LYS A 122 -2.07 -4.58 -19.83
C LYS A 122 -0.87 -4.96 -20.69
N ALA A 123 0.33 -4.73 -20.20
CA ALA A 123 1.57 -5.10 -20.90
C ALA A 123 1.69 -6.62 -21.12
N ALA A 124 1.16 -7.43 -20.20
CA ALA A 124 1.08 -8.88 -20.33
C ALA A 124 -0.02 -9.37 -21.28
N GLY A 125 -0.89 -8.47 -21.78
CA GLY A 125 -1.96 -8.80 -22.74
C GLY A 125 -3.36 -8.92 -22.12
N PHE A 126 -3.55 -8.49 -20.86
CA PHE A 126 -4.90 -8.48 -20.27
C PHE A 126 -5.77 -7.40 -20.94
N PRO A 127 -7.02 -7.72 -21.36
CA PRO A 127 -7.88 -6.78 -22.08
C PRO A 127 -8.28 -5.58 -21.21
N GLU A 128 -7.98 -4.36 -21.66
CA GLU A 128 -8.27 -3.14 -20.91
C GLU A 128 -9.75 -2.97 -20.56
N LYS A 129 -10.65 -3.38 -21.47
CA LYS A 129 -12.11 -3.31 -21.26
C LYS A 129 -12.65 -4.19 -20.12
N GLN A 130 -11.85 -5.10 -19.63
CA GLN A 130 -12.17 -5.99 -18.50
C GLN A 130 -11.43 -5.57 -17.21
N ILE A 131 -10.82 -4.38 -17.18
CA ILE A 131 -10.19 -3.78 -16.01
C ILE A 131 -11.11 -2.69 -15.47
N TYR A 132 -11.74 -2.94 -14.34
CA TYR A 132 -12.68 -2.02 -13.70
C TYR A 132 -11.98 -1.30 -12.55
N ARG A 133 -11.92 0.04 -12.64
CA ARG A 133 -11.45 0.88 -11.54
C ARG A 133 -12.59 1.12 -10.57
N VAL A 134 -12.35 0.83 -9.31
CA VAL A 134 -13.36 0.84 -8.25
C VAL A 134 -12.90 1.79 -7.15
N PRO A 135 -13.26 3.09 -7.21
CA PRO A 135 -12.86 4.04 -6.18
C PRO A 135 -13.46 3.67 -4.82
N THR A 136 -12.62 3.62 -3.78
CA THR A 136 -13.04 3.40 -2.40
C THR A 136 -13.04 4.72 -1.62
N LYS A 137 -13.91 4.84 -0.62
CA LYS A 137 -13.97 6.00 0.28
C LYS A 137 -12.96 5.92 1.42
N SER A 138 -12.51 4.72 1.76
CA SER A 138 -11.50 4.48 2.79
C SER A 138 -10.62 3.29 2.42
N ASN A 139 -9.38 3.28 2.93
CA ASN A 139 -8.37 2.26 2.59
C ASN A 139 -8.40 1.05 3.54
N ASP A 140 -9.53 0.80 4.16
CA ASP A 140 -9.82 -0.31 5.07
C ASP A 140 -10.69 -1.39 4.40
N ILE A 141 -10.89 -2.49 5.12
CA ILE A 141 -11.69 -3.62 4.62
C ILE A 141 -13.14 -3.20 4.34
N PRO A 142 -13.87 -2.48 5.24
CA PRO A 142 -15.25 -2.09 4.99
C PRO A 142 -15.43 -1.20 3.75
N GLY A 143 -14.62 -0.16 3.60
CA GLY A 143 -14.72 0.74 2.44
C GLY A 143 -14.44 0.04 1.12
N ALA A 144 -13.44 -0.83 1.09
CA ALA A 144 -13.12 -1.64 -0.07
C ALA A 144 -14.20 -2.68 -0.37
N PHE A 145 -14.81 -3.28 0.66
CA PHE A 145 -15.94 -4.21 0.51
C PHE A 145 -17.14 -3.53 -0.16
N ASP A 146 -17.54 -2.35 0.31
CA ASP A 146 -18.70 -1.62 -0.24
C ASP A 146 -18.47 -1.26 -1.71
N ALA A 147 -17.28 -0.77 -2.04
CA ALA A 147 -16.90 -0.43 -3.40
C ALA A 147 -16.91 -1.67 -4.32
N ALA A 148 -16.28 -2.76 -3.88
CA ALA A 148 -16.21 -4.01 -4.61
C ALA A 148 -17.58 -4.66 -4.82
N ASN A 149 -18.42 -4.68 -3.79
CA ASN A 149 -19.76 -5.27 -3.88
C ASN A 149 -20.62 -4.57 -4.93
N SER A 150 -20.54 -3.25 -5.02
CA SER A 150 -21.23 -2.47 -6.05
C SER A 150 -20.78 -2.85 -7.46
N MET A 151 -19.50 -3.13 -7.66
CA MET A 151 -18.94 -3.57 -8.95
C MET A 151 -19.39 -4.98 -9.31
N LEU A 152 -19.37 -5.92 -8.37
CA LEU A 152 -19.74 -7.31 -8.60
C LEU A 152 -21.18 -7.46 -9.08
N VAL A 153 -22.10 -6.68 -8.52
CA VAL A 153 -23.52 -6.67 -8.92
C VAL A 153 -23.70 -6.21 -10.38
N GLN A 154 -22.82 -5.33 -10.88
CA GLN A 154 -22.88 -4.81 -12.24
C GLN A 154 -22.32 -5.78 -13.29
N HIS A 155 -21.56 -6.79 -12.86
CA HIS A 155 -20.85 -7.73 -13.76
C HIS A 155 -21.12 -9.21 -13.39
N PRO A 156 -22.39 -9.64 -13.40
CA PRO A 156 -22.76 -11.02 -13.04
C PRO A 156 -22.24 -12.09 -14.04
N GLU A 157 -21.83 -11.65 -15.24
CA GLU A 157 -21.26 -12.52 -16.28
C GLU A 157 -19.82 -12.96 -15.99
N VAL A 158 -19.10 -12.27 -15.12
CA VAL A 158 -17.69 -12.55 -14.80
C VAL A 158 -17.60 -13.78 -13.91
N LYS A 159 -16.78 -14.75 -14.30
CA LYS A 159 -16.58 -16.01 -13.55
C LYS A 159 -15.36 -15.99 -12.64
N ASN A 160 -14.34 -15.19 -12.99
CA ASN A 160 -13.08 -15.14 -12.25
C ASN A 160 -12.65 -13.69 -12.03
N TRP A 161 -12.18 -13.37 -10.82
CA TRP A 161 -11.76 -12.05 -10.46
C TRP A 161 -10.29 -11.97 -10.04
N LEU A 162 -9.54 -11.10 -10.71
CA LEU A 162 -8.27 -10.59 -10.19
C LEU A 162 -8.56 -9.35 -9.35
N ILE A 163 -8.03 -9.29 -8.14
CA ILE A 163 -8.23 -8.15 -7.24
C ILE A 163 -6.91 -7.43 -7.03
N VAL A 164 -6.89 -6.17 -7.44
CA VAL A 164 -5.80 -5.22 -7.26
C VAL A 164 -6.20 -4.20 -6.19
N GLY A 165 -5.29 -3.85 -5.31
CA GLY A 165 -5.48 -2.80 -4.32
C GLY A 165 -4.14 -2.25 -3.83
N MET A 166 -4.18 -1.11 -3.13
CA MET A 166 -2.98 -0.45 -2.65
C MET A 166 -2.30 -1.15 -1.47
N ASN A 167 -3.05 -1.95 -0.72
CA ASN A 167 -2.60 -2.66 0.49
C ASN A 167 -3.40 -3.94 0.71
N ASP A 168 -3.04 -4.72 1.74
CA ASP A 168 -3.73 -5.95 2.11
C ASP A 168 -5.21 -5.72 2.42
N ASN A 169 -5.53 -4.65 3.16
CA ASN A 169 -6.91 -4.37 3.61
C ASN A 169 -7.85 -4.08 2.45
N THR A 170 -7.41 -3.32 1.45
CA THR A 170 -8.24 -3.06 0.27
C THR A 170 -8.47 -4.33 -0.55
N VAL A 171 -7.47 -5.19 -0.69
CA VAL A 171 -7.62 -6.48 -1.38
C VAL A 171 -8.49 -7.44 -0.57
N LEU A 172 -8.34 -7.49 0.75
CA LEU A 172 -9.19 -8.29 1.64
C LEU A 172 -10.66 -7.86 1.55
N GLY A 173 -10.94 -6.55 1.49
CA GLY A 173 -12.30 -6.04 1.28
C GLY A 173 -12.91 -6.56 -0.02
N GLY A 174 -12.16 -6.51 -1.12
CA GLY A 174 -12.58 -7.09 -2.40
C GLY A 174 -12.82 -8.60 -2.32
N VAL A 175 -11.92 -9.34 -1.66
CA VAL A 175 -12.09 -10.79 -1.44
C VAL A 175 -13.37 -11.07 -0.63
N ARG A 176 -13.65 -10.33 0.44
CA ARG A 176 -14.88 -10.49 1.23
C ARG A 176 -16.13 -10.22 0.40
N ALA A 177 -16.09 -9.22 -0.47
CA ALA A 177 -17.20 -8.94 -1.37
C ALA A 177 -17.45 -10.10 -2.34
N THR A 178 -16.39 -10.66 -2.94
CA THR A 178 -16.53 -11.84 -3.81
C THR A 178 -17.08 -13.04 -3.06
N GLU A 179 -16.63 -13.31 -1.83
CA GLU A 179 -17.18 -14.37 -0.97
C GLU A 179 -18.67 -14.17 -0.69
N GLY A 180 -19.08 -12.91 -0.40
CA GLY A 180 -20.49 -12.53 -0.20
C GLY A 180 -21.38 -12.80 -1.43
N GLN A 181 -20.83 -12.71 -2.63
CA GLN A 181 -21.49 -13.02 -3.90
C GLN A 181 -21.36 -14.51 -4.29
N GLY A 182 -20.81 -15.35 -3.42
CA GLY A 182 -20.73 -16.80 -3.61
C GLY A 182 -19.50 -17.31 -4.36
N PHE A 183 -18.57 -16.43 -4.76
CA PHE A 183 -17.30 -16.85 -5.38
C PHE A 183 -16.45 -17.65 -4.38
N LYS A 184 -15.73 -18.63 -4.90
CA LYS A 184 -14.84 -19.49 -4.10
C LYS A 184 -13.37 -19.18 -4.41
N ALA A 185 -12.47 -19.60 -3.54
CA ALA A 185 -11.03 -19.38 -3.69
C ALA A 185 -10.47 -19.72 -5.08
N PRO A 186 -10.90 -20.81 -5.78
CA PRO A 186 -10.42 -21.09 -7.14
C PRO A 186 -10.78 -20.03 -8.19
N ASN A 187 -11.80 -19.21 -7.93
CA ASN A 187 -12.32 -18.19 -8.85
C ASN A 187 -11.86 -16.76 -8.52
N VAL A 188 -11.01 -16.60 -7.51
CA VAL A 188 -10.54 -15.27 -7.07
C VAL A 188 -9.04 -15.32 -6.83
N ILE A 189 -8.31 -14.33 -7.33
CA ILE A 189 -6.89 -14.11 -7.03
C ILE A 189 -6.74 -12.67 -6.57
N GLY A 190 -6.58 -12.47 -5.27
CA GLY A 190 -6.21 -11.19 -4.68
C GLY A 190 -4.78 -11.23 -4.20
N ILE A 191 -3.98 -10.25 -4.58
CA ILE A 191 -2.62 -10.08 -4.06
C ILE A 191 -2.55 -8.72 -3.39
N GLY A 192 -2.29 -8.73 -2.07
CA GLY A 192 -2.13 -7.52 -1.27
C GLY A 192 -0.73 -6.93 -1.35
N ILE A 193 -0.52 -5.87 -0.60
CA ILE A 193 0.78 -5.22 -0.37
C ILE A 193 0.84 -4.86 1.11
N ASN A 194 1.93 -5.04 1.76
CA ASN A 194 2.43 -4.80 3.11
C ASN A 194 2.73 -6.12 3.86
N GLY A 195 1.93 -7.17 3.70
CA GLY A 195 2.21 -8.50 4.23
C GLY A 195 1.79 -8.73 5.69
N VAL A 196 1.76 -7.70 6.53
CA VAL A 196 1.47 -7.85 7.98
C VAL A 196 0.01 -8.19 8.22
N ASP A 197 -0.90 -7.49 7.56
CA ASP A 197 -2.35 -7.74 7.65
C ASP A 197 -2.74 -9.05 6.95
N ALA A 198 -1.91 -9.53 6.03
CA ALA A 198 -2.10 -10.80 5.33
C ALA A 198 -1.93 -12.04 6.24
N VAL A 199 -1.19 -11.94 7.35
CA VAL A 199 -0.81 -13.09 8.19
C VAL A 199 -2.02 -13.85 8.70
N SER A 200 -3.02 -13.15 9.22
CA SER A 200 -4.25 -13.76 9.72
C SER A 200 -5.01 -14.49 8.61
N GLU A 201 -5.03 -13.93 7.41
CA GLU A 201 -5.70 -14.52 6.26
C GLU A 201 -4.97 -15.76 5.74
N LEU A 202 -3.64 -15.66 5.57
CA LEU A 202 -2.80 -16.76 5.10
C LEU A 202 -2.74 -17.92 6.11
N SER A 203 -3.01 -17.65 7.38
CA SER A 203 -3.04 -18.68 8.46
C SER A 203 -4.36 -19.44 8.56
N LYS A 204 -5.42 -19.05 7.86
CA LYS A 204 -6.71 -19.74 7.93
C LYS A 204 -6.60 -21.20 7.47
N ALA A 205 -7.38 -22.09 8.07
CA ALA A 205 -7.41 -23.52 7.69
C ALA A 205 -7.79 -23.70 6.19
N GLN A 206 -8.75 -22.92 5.72
CA GLN A 206 -9.19 -22.96 4.32
C GLN A 206 -8.62 -21.77 3.54
N ALA A 207 -8.23 -22.00 2.29
CA ALA A 207 -7.82 -20.94 1.38
C ALA A 207 -9.03 -20.07 1.01
N THR A 208 -8.77 -18.78 0.87
CA THR A 208 -9.72 -17.79 0.36
C THR A 208 -9.26 -17.25 -0.98
N GLY A 209 -9.97 -16.27 -1.55
CA GLY A 209 -9.53 -15.56 -2.75
C GLY A 209 -8.27 -14.71 -2.55
N PHE A 210 -7.82 -14.50 -1.30
CA PHE A 210 -6.56 -13.82 -1.00
C PHE A 210 -5.40 -14.79 -1.20
N TYR A 211 -4.75 -14.68 -2.35
CA TYR A 211 -3.65 -15.57 -2.75
C TYR A 211 -2.36 -15.29 -1.99
N GLY A 212 -2.04 -14.02 -1.81
CA GLY A 212 -0.80 -13.62 -1.15
C GLY A 212 -0.66 -12.12 -0.99
N SER A 213 0.49 -11.69 -0.55
CA SER A 213 0.84 -10.27 -0.39
C SER A 213 2.29 -10.01 -0.78
N LEU A 214 2.55 -8.86 -1.34
CA LEU A 214 3.91 -8.36 -1.52
C LEU A 214 4.37 -7.75 -0.19
N LEU A 215 5.28 -8.45 0.46
CA LEU A 215 5.92 -8.02 1.70
C LEU A 215 7.14 -7.16 1.35
N PRO A 216 7.11 -5.84 1.58
CA PRO A 216 8.30 -5.01 1.47
C PRO A 216 9.29 -5.35 2.59
N SER A 217 10.48 -4.76 2.56
CA SER A 217 11.45 -4.85 3.65
C SER A 217 11.23 -3.73 4.68
N PRO A 218 10.32 -3.90 5.66
CA PRO A 218 10.00 -2.85 6.63
C PRO A 218 11.19 -2.58 7.56
N ASP A 219 12.04 -3.56 7.80
CA ASP A 219 13.33 -3.45 8.48
C ASP A 219 14.23 -2.43 7.77
N ILE A 220 14.39 -2.54 6.45
CA ILE A 220 15.19 -1.59 5.65
C ILE A 220 14.51 -0.21 5.67
N HIS A 221 13.21 -0.15 5.41
CA HIS A 221 12.46 1.10 5.32
C HIS A 221 12.43 1.84 6.65
N GLY A 222 12.07 1.15 7.74
CA GLY A 222 12.04 1.71 9.08
C GLY A 222 13.43 2.04 9.62
N TYR A 223 14.36 1.08 9.59
CA TYR A 223 15.72 1.26 10.08
C TYR A 223 16.46 2.37 9.33
N LYS A 224 16.39 2.37 7.99
CA LYS A 224 17.08 3.35 7.17
C LYS A 224 16.60 4.77 7.43
N SER A 225 15.32 4.99 7.60
CA SER A 225 14.78 6.33 7.87
C SER A 225 15.24 6.86 9.24
N ILE A 226 15.27 6.00 10.27
CA ILE A 226 15.76 6.36 11.61
C ILE A 226 17.26 6.59 11.61
N GLN A 227 18.04 5.76 10.90
CA GLN A 227 19.47 5.95 10.76
C GLN A 227 19.81 7.28 10.06
N MET A 228 19.09 7.61 8.99
CA MET A 228 19.25 8.89 8.30
C MET A 228 18.90 10.07 9.22
N LEU A 229 17.85 9.96 10.02
CA LEU A 229 17.49 10.99 11.01
C LEU A 229 18.57 11.14 12.07
N HIS A 230 19.08 10.05 12.62
CA HIS A 230 20.18 10.03 13.60
C HIS A 230 21.43 10.71 13.02
N ASP A 231 21.85 10.33 11.82
CA ASP A 231 23.04 10.90 11.18
C ASP A 231 22.86 12.41 10.90
N TRP A 232 21.63 12.84 10.59
CA TRP A 232 21.33 14.26 10.40
C TRP A 232 21.40 15.04 11.71
N VAL A 233 20.87 14.47 12.80
CA VAL A 233 20.86 15.11 14.13
C VAL A 233 22.26 15.13 14.74
N GLU A 234 22.97 14.01 14.76
CA GLU A 234 24.21 13.83 15.51
C GLU A 234 25.48 14.23 14.72
N LYS A 235 25.44 14.01 13.39
CA LYS A 235 26.62 14.23 12.52
C LYS A 235 26.43 15.40 11.54
N GLY A 236 25.24 16.02 11.50
CA GLY A 236 24.95 17.07 10.53
C GLY A 236 24.84 16.60 9.08
N VAL A 237 24.76 15.28 8.83
CA VAL A 237 24.67 14.72 7.48
C VAL A 237 23.22 14.80 7.02
N GLU A 238 22.93 15.79 6.18
CA GLU A 238 21.57 15.97 5.64
C GLU A 238 21.20 14.82 4.72
N PRO A 239 20.00 14.21 4.88
CA PRO A 239 19.53 13.13 4.01
C PRO A 239 19.35 13.58 2.55
N GLN A 240 19.46 12.63 1.63
CA GLN A 240 19.05 12.87 0.25
C GLN A 240 17.57 13.24 0.20
N LYS A 241 17.19 14.08 -0.77
CA LYS A 241 15.78 14.50 -0.94
C LYS A 241 14.83 13.33 -1.14
N PHE A 242 15.28 12.29 -1.89
CA PHE A 242 14.51 11.11 -2.17
C PHE A 242 15.36 9.86 -1.95
N THR A 243 14.83 8.93 -1.18
CA THR A 243 15.40 7.60 -0.99
C THR A 243 14.32 6.58 -1.30
N GLU A 244 14.53 5.75 -2.33
CA GLU A 244 13.55 4.75 -2.77
C GLU A 244 13.95 3.35 -2.27
N VAL A 245 13.00 2.62 -1.68
CA VAL A 245 13.14 1.23 -1.24
C VAL A 245 12.34 0.34 -2.20
N THR A 246 13.01 -0.63 -2.83
CA THR A 246 12.42 -1.46 -3.91
C THR A 246 12.26 -2.92 -3.55
N ASP A 247 12.87 -3.39 -2.45
CA ASP A 247 12.87 -4.81 -2.10
C ASP A 247 11.50 -5.28 -1.61
N VAL A 248 10.91 -6.24 -2.34
CA VAL A 248 9.65 -6.90 -1.99
C VAL A 248 9.69 -8.39 -2.31
N VAL A 249 9.06 -9.19 -1.46
CA VAL A 249 8.88 -10.63 -1.68
C VAL A 249 7.41 -10.99 -1.68
N LEU A 250 6.97 -11.86 -2.59
CA LEU A 250 5.62 -12.41 -2.55
C LEU A 250 5.54 -13.45 -1.44
N ILE A 251 4.70 -13.18 -0.44
CA ILE A 251 4.32 -14.17 0.58
C ILE A 251 2.97 -14.77 0.23
N THR A 252 2.89 -16.08 0.39
CA THR A 252 1.69 -16.91 0.16
C THR A 252 1.50 -17.84 1.35
N ARG A 253 0.45 -18.64 1.33
CA ARG A 253 0.20 -19.66 2.38
C ARG A 253 1.39 -20.61 2.58
N ASP A 254 2.17 -20.86 1.52
CA ASP A 254 3.24 -21.85 1.55
C ASP A 254 4.53 -21.31 2.18
N ASN A 255 4.78 -20.00 2.11
CA ASN A 255 6.08 -19.43 2.48
C ASN A 255 6.01 -18.27 3.50
N PHE A 256 4.83 -17.74 3.85
CA PHE A 256 4.74 -16.51 4.66
C PHE A 256 5.48 -16.61 6.00
N LYS A 257 5.39 -17.76 6.71
CA LYS A 257 6.09 -17.93 7.99
C LYS A 257 7.60 -17.81 7.84
N THR A 258 8.16 -18.51 6.84
CA THR A 258 9.60 -18.49 6.57
C THR A 258 10.08 -17.09 6.16
N GLU A 259 9.32 -16.39 5.31
CA GLU A 259 9.71 -15.06 4.84
C GLU A 259 9.59 -14.01 5.96
N LEU A 260 8.58 -14.10 6.82
CA LEU A 260 8.45 -13.23 8.00
C LEU A 260 9.56 -13.46 9.02
N GLN A 261 9.92 -14.72 9.28
CA GLN A 261 11.04 -15.07 10.16
C GLN A 261 12.37 -14.52 9.66
N LYS A 262 12.65 -14.63 8.34
CA LYS A 262 13.86 -14.05 7.72
C LYS A 262 13.97 -12.53 7.93
N LYS A 263 12.82 -11.85 8.06
CA LYS A 263 12.74 -10.39 8.24
C LYS A 263 12.57 -9.97 9.71
N GLY A 264 12.61 -10.93 10.65
CA GLY A 264 12.44 -10.65 12.09
C GLY A 264 11.04 -10.17 12.47
N LEU A 265 10.02 -10.53 11.68
CA LEU A 265 8.62 -10.14 11.88
C LEU A 265 7.78 -11.25 12.54
N MET A 266 8.37 -12.40 12.81
CA MET A 266 7.82 -13.55 13.52
C MET A 266 8.88 -14.21 14.37
#